data_eb8c8ca47f5dea60ecf074a65927c1cc
#
_entry.id   eb8c8ca47f5dea60ecf074a65927c1cc
#
_cell.length_a   1.000
_cell.length_b   1.000
_cell.length_c   1.000
_cell.angle_alpha   90.00
_cell.angle_beta   90.00
_cell.angle_gamma   90.00
#
_symmetry.space_group_name_H-M   'P 1'
#
loop_
_entity.id
_entity.type
_entity.pdbx_description
1 polymer ?
#
loop_
_entity_poly.entity_id
_entity_poly.type
_entity_poly.pdbx_seq_one_letter_code
_entity_poly.pdbx_strand_id
1 'polypeptide(L)' 'MADLSPIDLQKALNGMDYPADKKSLVDCARKNRAGDKVVSRLDGLKENSFDGPNEVQKAVFNG' A
#
# COMPACT_ATOMS: atom_id res chain seq x y z
N MET A 1 12.38 12.47 8.35
CA MET A 1 12.48 11.07 8.77
C MET A 1 11.55 10.20 7.94
N ALA A 2 12.08 9.15 7.37
CA ALA A 2 11.29 8.28 6.53
C ALA A 2 10.49 7.32 7.41
N ASP A 3 9.19 7.39 7.30
CA ASP A 3 8.31 6.53 8.08
C ASP A 3 8.04 5.21 7.38
N LEU A 4 8.31 5.18 6.07
CA LEU A 4 7.94 4.05 5.25
C LEU A 4 8.92 3.93 4.10
N SER A 5 9.49 2.75 3.92
CA SER A 5 10.40 2.49 2.82
C SER A 5 9.69 1.67 1.74
N PRO A 6 10.22 1.66 0.51
CA PRO A 6 9.65 0.82 -0.54
C PRO A 6 9.62 -0.66 -0.16
N ILE A 7 10.60 -1.11 0.61
CA ILE A 7 10.65 -2.50 1.06
C ILE A 7 9.50 -2.80 2.02
N ASP A 8 9.23 -1.86 2.92
CA ASP A 8 8.11 -2.02 3.85
C ASP A 8 6.80 -2.14 3.11
N LEU A 9 6.63 -1.32 2.08
CA LEU A 9 5.43 -1.37 1.27
C LEU A 9 5.31 -2.70 0.52
N GLN A 10 6.40 -3.17 -0.04
CA GLN A 10 6.41 -4.45 -0.73
C GLN A 10 6.01 -5.60 0.19
N LYS A 11 6.53 -5.60 1.41
CA LYS A 11 6.18 -6.63 2.39
C LYS A 11 4.71 -6.55 2.77
N ALA A 12 4.21 -5.32 2.92
CA ALA A 12 2.82 -5.11 3.28
C ALA A 12 1.86 -5.65 2.23
N LEU A 13 2.26 -5.55 0.97
CA LEU A 13 1.40 -5.94 -0.14
C LEU A 13 1.81 -7.25 -0.79
N ASN A 14 2.62 -8.02 -0.11
CA ASN A 14 3.06 -9.31 -0.60
C ASN A 14 1.84 -10.23 -0.80
N GLY A 15 1.75 -10.82 -1.98
CA GLY A 15 0.63 -11.69 -2.33
C GLY A 15 -0.59 -10.97 -2.87
N MET A 16 -0.51 -9.64 -3.04
CA MET A 16 -1.61 -8.86 -3.56
C MET A 16 -1.85 -9.15 -5.03
N ASP A 17 -3.10 -9.32 -5.41
CA ASP A 17 -3.49 -9.50 -6.80
C ASP A 17 -3.88 -8.16 -7.40
N TYR A 18 -3.40 -7.88 -8.59
CA TYR A 18 -3.73 -6.65 -9.29
C TYR A 18 -4.55 -6.95 -10.53
N PRO A 19 -5.43 -6.05 -10.94
CA PRO A 19 -5.68 -4.74 -10.32
C PRO A 19 -6.34 -4.86 -8.95
N ALA A 20 -6.10 -3.86 -8.10
CA ALA A 20 -6.61 -3.88 -6.74
C ALA A 20 -7.13 -2.50 -6.38
N ASP A 21 -8.11 -2.46 -5.49
CA ASP A 21 -8.60 -1.19 -4.98
C ASP A 21 -7.94 -0.86 -3.65
N LYS A 22 -8.19 0.36 -3.18
CA LYS A 22 -7.58 0.83 -1.94
C LYS A 22 -7.96 -0.06 -0.76
N LYS A 23 -9.20 -0.48 -0.70
CA LYS A 23 -9.66 -1.34 0.39
C LYS A 23 -8.90 -2.66 0.41
N SER A 24 -8.68 -3.23 -0.76
CA SER A 24 -7.92 -4.47 -0.87
C SER A 24 -6.48 -4.29 -0.40
N LEU A 25 -5.89 -3.14 -0.72
CA LEU A 25 -4.54 -2.83 -0.28
C LEU A 25 -4.48 -2.75 1.24
N VAL A 26 -5.42 -2.06 1.85
CA VAL A 26 -5.47 -1.92 3.29
C VAL A 26 -5.66 -3.29 3.96
N ASP A 27 -6.58 -4.08 3.44
CA ASP A 27 -6.83 -5.41 3.98
C ASP A 27 -5.60 -6.30 3.87
N CYS A 28 -4.91 -6.23 2.74
CA CYS A 28 -3.69 -7.00 2.53
C CYS A 28 -2.60 -6.59 3.51
N ALA A 29 -2.45 -5.29 3.71
CA ALA A 29 -1.45 -4.77 4.64
C ALA A 29 -1.73 -5.23 6.06
N ARG A 30 -2.98 -5.22 6.46
CA ARG A 30 -3.36 -5.70 7.80
C ARG A 30 -3.09 -7.20 7.95
N LYS A 31 -3.41 -7.95 6.91
CA LYS A 31 -3.18 -9.38 6.90
C LYS A 31 -1.71 -9.70 7.05
N ASN A 32 -0.86 -8.89 6.42
CA ASN A 32 0.58 -9.06 6.48
C ASN A 32 1.23 -8.38 7.67
N ARG A 33 0.43 -7.85 8.58
CA ARG A 33 0.89 -7.20 9.80
C ARG A 33 1.87 -6.06 9.51
N ALA A 34 1.49 -5.24 8.57
CA ALA A 34 2.34 -4.16 8.10
C ALA A 34 2.50 -3.01 9.10
N GLY A 35 1.63 -2.93 10.08
CA GLY A 35 1.69 -1.87 11.06
C GLY A 35 0.81 -0.69 10.70
N ASP A 36 0.52 0.13 11.70
CA ASP A 36 -0.44 1.23 11.55
C ASP A 36 0.02 2.29 10.56
N LYS A 37 1.32 2.54 10.49
CA LYS A 37 1.82 3.57 9.57
C LYS A 37 1.56 3.22 8.12
N VAL A 38 1.81 1.98 7.77
CA VAL A 38 1.57 1.52 6.40
C VAL A 38 0.08 1.53 6.10
N VAL A 39 -0.72 1.00 7.01
CA VAL A 39 -2.18 0.95 6.83
C VAL A 39 -2.74 2.36 6.68
N SER A 40 -2.33 3.29 7.54
CA SER A 40 -2.80 4.67 7.47
C SER A 40 -2.41 5.32 6.16
N ARG A 41 -1.20 5.07 5.70
CA ARG A 41 -0.73 5.64 4.45
C ARG A 41 -1.57 5.16 3.27
N LEU A 42 -1.84 3.86 3.24
CA LEU A 42 -2.66 3.29 2.18
C LEU A 42 -4.09 3.80 2.25
N ASP A 43 -4.64 3.89 3.45
CA ASP A 43 -6.01 4.36 3.63
C ASP A 43 -6.17 5.82 3.22
N GLY A 44 -5.10 6.60 3.31
CA GLY A 44 -5.13 8.00 2.95
C GLY A 44 -4.90 8.31 1.48
N LEU A 45 -4.71 7.30 0.64
CA LEU A 45 -4.49 7.51 -0.77
C LEU A 45 -5.75 8.07 -1.43
N LYS A 46 -5.53 8.97 -2.40
CA LYS A 46 -6.64 9.59 -3.12
C LYS A 46 -7.27 8.65 -4.14
N GLU A 47 -6.45 7.79 -4.72
CA GLU A 47 -6.91 6.88 -5.74
C GLU A 47 -7.54 5.64 -5.13
N ASN A 48 -8.54 5.08 -5.80
CA ASN A 48 -9.23 3.90 -5.32
C ASN A 48 -8.88 2.64 -6.08
N SER A 49 -8.13 2.77 -7.16
CA SER A 49 -7.81 1.64 -8.00
C SER A 49 -6.36 1.69 -8.43
N PHE A 50 -5.70 0.55 -8.45
CA PHE A 50 -4.28 0.44 -8.79
C PHE A 50 -4.08 -0.76 -9.71
N ASP A 51 -3.41 -0.52 -10.83
CA ASP A 51 -3.19 -1.56 -11.82
C ASP A 51 -2.04 -2.49 -11.48
N GLY A 52 -1.13 -2.03 -10.65
CA GLY A 52 0.02 -2.82 -10.28
C GLY A 52 0.77 -2.20 -9.11
N PRO A 53 1.81 -2.87 -8.62
CA PRO A 53 2.57 -2.37 -7.47
C PRO A 53 3.25 -1.03 -7.74
N ASN A 54 3.63 -0.77 -8.99
CA ASN A 54 4.25 0.52 -9.33
C ASN A 54 3.29 1.68 -9.10
N GLU A 55 2.01 1.49 -9.39
CA GLU A 55 1.00 2.52 -9.20
C GLU A 55 0.83 2.83 -7.73
N VAL A 56 0.82 1.79 -6.91
CA VAL A 56 0.73 1.97 -5.47
C VAL A 56 1.93 2.73 -4.94
N GLN A 57 3.12 2.34 -5.39
CA GLN A 57 4.36 2.95 -4.93
C GLN A 57 4.40 4.43 -5.29
N LYS A 58 3.98 4.77 -6.50
CA LYS A 58 3.90 6.17 -6.93
C LYS A 58 2.94 6.95 -6.05
N ALA A 59 1.77 6.40 -5.79
CA ALA A 59 0.76 7.08 -4.99
C ALA A 59 1.25 7.33 -3.57
N VAL A 60 1.94 6.35 -3.00
CA VAL A 60 2.42 6.44 -1.62
C VAL A 60 3.59 7.42 -1.50
N PHE A 61 4.55 7.36 -2.42
CA PHE A 61 5.78 8.13 -2.29
C PHE A 61 5.82 9.44 -3.06
N ASN A 62 4.95 9.60 -4.04
CA ASN A 62 4.88 10.85 -4.81
C ASN A 62 3.64 11.68 -4.48
N GLY A 63 2.77 11.11 -3.72
CA GLY A 63 1.58 11.83 -3.29
C GLY A 63 1.88 12.75 -2.11
#